data_fe2d0dd4e6545ce12e57420dae44a6bc
#
_entry.id   fe2d0dd4e6545ce12e57420dae44a6bc
#
_cell.length_a   1.000
_cell.length_b   1.000
_cell.length_c   1.000
_cell.angle_alpha   90.00
_cell.angle_beta   90.00
_cell.angle_gamma   90.00
#
_symmetry.space_group_name_H-M   'P 1'
#
loop_
_entity.id
_entity.type
_entity.pdbx_description
1 polymer ?
#
loop_
_entity_poly.entity_id
_entity_poly.type
_entity_poly.pdbx_seq_one_letter_code
_entity_poly.pdbx_strand_id
1 'polypeptide(L)'
;VLEAAGWKDSDGDGIREKDGQKLTIKWLTYPSRQELPLLAEAAQSTLKDIGMDVQINATADHNTIVKDTSAWDVYVGANVNCGLGDPTNFFSTHCLDASTKNRGQYHSDKLEELAVQLNSTFDTAKRNQIAIEMQQQLLDDNAFVFCSFLKMSMISQANVTGLTAHACDYYELTADLDIN
;
A
#
# COMPACT_ATOMS: atom_id res chain seq x y z
N VAL A 1 1.21 -12.54 -21.24
CA VAL A 1 1.40 -11.09 -21.14
C VAL A 1 2.87 -10.75 -21.39
N LEU A 2 3.84 -11.22 -20.58
CA LEU A 2 5.28 -10.85 -20.69
C LEU A 2 5.87 -11.17 -22.08
N GLU A 3 5.63 -12.37 -22.59
CA GLU A 3 6.12 -12.76 -23.92
C GLU A 3 5.52 -11.90 -25.04
N ALA A 4 4.24 -11.57 -24.96
CA ALA A 4 3.59 -10.67 -25.91
C ALA A 4 4.16 -9.25 -25.84
N ALA A 5 4.70 -8.84 -24.69
CA ALA A 5 5.38 -7.57 -24.49
C ALA A 5 6.88 -7.62 -24.87
N GLY A 6 7.39 -8.77 -25.34
CA GLY A 6 8.76 -8.95 -25.80
C GLY A 6 9.74 -9.43 -24.72
N TRP A 7 9.28 -9.71 -23.51
CA TRP A 7 10.12 -10.26 -22.45
C TRP A 7 10.26 -11.77 -22.57
N LYS A 8 11.47 -12.28 -22.81
CA LYS A 8 11.77 -13.69 -23.02
C LYS A 8 13.05 -14.06 -22.28
N ASP A 9 13.13 -15.26 -21.78
CA ASP A 9 14.35 -15.85 -21.27
C ASP A 9 15.12 -16.43 -22.48
N SER A 10 16.10 -15.70 -22.99
CA SER A 10 16.81 -16.03 -24.21
C SER A 10 18.16 -16.72 -23.93
N ASP A 11 18.71 -16.53 -22.73
CA ASP A 11 19.97 -17.15 -22.31
C ASP A 11 19.76 -18.42 -21.44
N GLY A 12 18.53 -18.68 -21.00
CA GLY A 12 18.15 -19.88 -20.24
C GLY A 12 18.50 -19.84 -18.77
N ASP A 13 18.75 -18.64 -18.21
CA ASP A 13 19.07 -18.48 -16.79
C ASP A 13 17.84 -18.38 -15.87
N GLY A 14 16.65 -18.38 -16.45
CA GLY A 14 15.37 -18.32 -15.76
C GLY A 14 14.85 -16.89 -15.52
N ILE A 15 15.58 -15.86 -15.93
CA ILE A 15 15.15 -14.46 -15.87
C ILE A 15 14.90 -13.96 -17.28
N ARG A 16 13.79 -13.27 -17.48
CA ARG A 16 13.42 -12.72 -18.77
C ARG A 16 14.21 -11.45 -19.07
N GLU A 17 14.56 -11.26 -20.33
CA GLU A 17 15.20 -10.05 -20.84
C GLU A 17 14.46 -9.47 -22.04
N LYS A 18 14.64 -8.19 -22.24
CA LYS A 18 14.19 -7.44 -23.41
C LYS A 18 15.22 -6.38 -23.75
N ASP A 19 15.61 -6.30 -25.03
CA ASP A 19 16.60 -5.34 -25.51
C ASP A 19 17.94 -5.41 -24.75
N GLY A 20 18.33 -6.62 -24.31
CA GLY A 20 19.56 -6.86 -23.55
C GLY A 20 19.48 -6.50 -22.07
N GLN A 21 18.31 -6.14 -21.56
CA GLN A 21 18.09 -5.82 -20.14
C GLN A 21 17.25 -6.90 -19.45
N LYS A 22 17.72 -7.40 -18.31
CA LYS A 22 16.99 -8.36 -17.49
C LYS A 22 15.79 -7.69 -16.81
N LEU A 23 14.70 -8.45 -16.66
CA LEU A 23 13.50 -8.02 -15.95
C LEU A 23 13.74 -8.06 -14.44
N THR A 24 14.37 -6.99 -13.95
CA THR A 24 14.69 -6.82 -12.53
C THR A 24 13.76 -5.81 -11.90
N ILE A 25 13.23 -6.12 -10.72
CA ILE A 25 12.34 -5.27 -9.92
C ILE A 25 13.04 -4.92 -8.62
N LYS A 26 13.28 -3.64 -8.40
CA LYS A 26 13.81 -3.11 -7.13
C LYS A 26 12.65 -2.93 -6.15
N TRP A 27 12.62 -3.76 -5.12
CA TRP A 27 11.54 -3.79 -4.14
C TRP A 27 11.96 -3.16 -2.83
N LEU A 28 11.40 -1.98 -2.51
CA LEU A 28 11.68 -1.26 -1.27
C LEU A 28 10.62 -1.57 -0.21
N THR A 29 11.07 -1.89 1.00
CA THR A 29 10.21 -2.07 2.17
C THR A 29 10.98 -1.76 3.47
N TYR A 30 10.35 -1.96 4.63
CA TYR A 30 10.98 -1.69 5.93
C TYR A 30 10.63 -2.74 6.99
N PRO A 31 11.59 -3.04 7.92
CA PRO A 31 11.45 -4.16 8.85
C PRO A 31 10.65 -3.82 10.12
N SER A 32 10.31 -2.56 10.39
CA SER A 32 9.55 -2.18 11.59
C SER A 32 8.09 -2.66 11.57
N ARG A 33 7.60 -3.12 10.43
CA ARG A 33 6.36 -3.84 10.24
C ARG A 33 6.70 -5.24 9.71
N GLN A 34 6.56 -6.26 10.56
CA GLN A 34 7.05 -7.63 10.29
C GLN A 34 6.42 -8.28 9.05
N GLU A 35 5.18 -7.94 8.73
CA GLU A 35 4.45 -8.44 7.57
C GLU A 35 5.02 -7.96 6.23
N LEU A 36 5.63 -6.78 6.18
CA LEU A 36 6.07 -6.17 4.91
C LEU A 36 7.24 -6.92 4.26
N PRO A 37 8.32 -7.30 4.98
CA PRO A 37 9.36 -8.15 4.41
C PRO A 37 8.82 -9.51 3.94
N LEU A 38 7.88 -10.12 4.68
CA LEU A 38 7.26 -11.39 4.31
C LEU A 38 6.46 -11.28 3.00
N LEU A 39 5.73 -10.18 2.81
CA LEU A 39 5.04 -9.90 1.53
C LEU A 39 6.04 -9.76 0.38
N ALA A 40 7.17 -9.08 0.63
CA ALA A 40 8.22 -8.93 -0.38
C ALA A 40 8.85 -10.29 -0.77
N GLU A 41 9.14 -11.16 0.22
CA GLU A 41 9.68 -12.50 -0.01
C GLU A 41 8.69 -13.39 -0.77
N ALA A 42 7.40 -13.34 -0.41
CA ALA A 42 6.35 -14.06 -1.13
C ALA A 42 6.22 -13.59 -2.59
N ALA A 43 6.26 -12.28 -2.82
CA ALA A 43 6.25 -11.71 -4.16
C ALA A 43 7.52 -12.11 -4.95
N GLN A 44 8.70 -12.06 -4.33
CA GLN A 44 9.96 -12.49 -4.95
C GLN A 44 9.87 -13.94 -5.42
N SER A 45 9.35 -14.84 -4.56
CA SER A 45 9.19 -16.25 -4.92
C SER A 45 8.24 -16.45 -6.12
N THR A 46 7.05 -15.84 -6.07
CA THR A 46 6.04 -16.00 -7.14
C THR A 46 6.43 -15.31 -8.45
N LEU A 47 7.09 -14.16 -8.39
CA LEU A 47 7.56 -13.44 -9.57
C LEU A 47 8.75 -14.12 -10.24
N LYS A 48 9.59 -14.81 -9.47
CA LYS A 48 10.66 -15.64 -10.00
C LYS A 48 10.12 -16.78 -10.89
N ASP A 49 8.99 -17.37 -10.53
CA ASP A 49 8.37 -18.44 -11.32
C ASP A 49 7.94 -17.98 -12.73
N ILE A 50 7.79 -16.70 -12.94
CA ILE A 50 7.46 -16.10 -14.24
C ILE A 50 8.63 -15.36 -14.89
N GLY A 51 9.84 -15.53 -14.34
CA GLY A 51 11.08 -15.02 -14.91
C GLY A 51 11.39 -13.55 -14.56
N MET A 52 11.00 -13.09 -13.37
CA MET A 52 11.38 -11.79 -12.84
C MET A 52 12.41 -11.92 -11.72
N ASP A 53 13.45 -11.09 -11.74
CA ASP A 53 14.42 -10.96 -10.63
C ASP A 53 13.95 -9.85 -9.68
N VAL A 54 13.55 -10.20 -8.47
CA VAL A 54 13.12 -9.23 -7.45
C VAL A 54 14.22 -8.99 -6.44
N GLN A 55 14.74 -7.78 -6.38
CA GLN A 55 15.78 -7.34 -5.46
C GLN A 55 15.16 -6.61 -4.27
N ILE A 56 15.09 -7.28 -3.12
CA ILE A 56 14.45 -6.75 -1.92
C ILE A 56 15.45 -5.87 -1.16
N ASN A 57 15.06 -4.63 -0.88
CA ASN A 57 15.72 -3.73 0.05
C ASN A 57 14.79 -3.46 1.24
N ALA A 58 14.96 -4.23 2.32
CA ALA A 58 14.24 -4.06 3.58
C ALA A 58 15.09 -3.23 4.55
N THR A 59 14.85 -1.93 4.61
CA THR A 59 15.72 -1.00 5.34
C THR A 59 14.94 -0.05 6.25
N ALA A 60 15.54 0.30 7.40
CA ALA A 60 14.99 1.34 8.28
C ALA A 60 15.05 2.74 7.64
N ASP A 61 15.96 2.96 6.68
CA ASP A 61 16.14 4.22 5.96
C ASP A 61 15.19 4.40 4.74
N HIS A 62 14.14 3.58 4.65
CA HIS A 62 13.18 3.61 3.54
C HIS A 62 12.58 5.01 3.27
N ASN A 63 12.42 5.83 4.31
CA ASN A 63 11.87 7.19 4.18
C ASN A 63 12.78 8.16 3.41
N THR A 64 14.08 7.91 3.41
CA THR A 64 15.04 8.65 2.57
C THR A 64 15.04 8.10 1.16
N ILE A 65 15.15 6.77 1.02
CA ILE A 65 15.26 6.10 -0.28
C ILE A 65 14.00 6.29 -1.13
N VAL A 66 12.81 6.25 -0.53
CA VAL A 66 11.54 6.38 -1.26
C VAL A 66 11.36 7.72 -1.98
N LYS A 67 12.17 8.74 -1.63
CA LYS A 67 12.16 10.04 -2.30
C LYS A 67 12.91 10.03 -3.63
N ASP A 68 13.82 9.08 -3.82
CA ASP A 68 14.52 8.86 -5.06
C ASP A 68 13.79 7.77 -5.87
N THR A 69 12.96 8.19 -6.80
CA THR A 69 12.14 7.29 -7.64
C THR A 69 12.97 6.40 -8.57
N SER A 70 14.26 6.66 -8.75
CA SER A 70 15.17 5.80 -9.49
C SER A 70 15.71 4.62 -8.66
N ALA A 71 15.58 4.69 -7.34
CA ALA A 71 16.12 3.70 -6.40
C ALA A 71 15.17 2.49 -6.17
N TRP A 72 13.94 2.54 -6.64
CA TRP A 72 12.94 1.48 -6.46
C TRP A 72 11.89 1.47 -7.58
N ASP A 73 11.31 0.32 -7.82
CA ASP A 73 10.20 0.11 -8.77
C ASP A 73 8.90 -0.20 -8.02
N VAL A 74 9.00 -0.92 -6.88
CA VAL A 74 7.88 -1.24 -6.00
C VAL A 74 8.21 -0.79 -4.58
N TYR A 75 7.30 -0.05 -3.96
CA TYR A 75 7.36 0.29 -2.55
C TYR A 75 6.19 -0.35 -1.79
N VAL A 76 6.50 -1.19 -0.81
CA VAL A 76 5.49 -1.80 0.06
C VAL A 76 5.48 -1.10 1.41
N GLY A 77 4.32 -0.55 1.75
CA GLY A 77 4.11 0.19 2.98
C GLY A 77 2.78 -0.14 3.65
N ALA A 78 2.69 0.11 4.95
CA ALA A 78 1.45 0.04 5.69
C ALA A 78 0.86 1.45 5.85
N ASN A 79 -0.39 1.62 5.44
CA ASN A 79 -1.08 2.91 5.46
C ASN A 79 -2.41 2.82 6.20
N VAL A 80 -2.75 3.87 6.93
CA VAL A 80 -4.11 4.04 7.46
C VAL A 80 -4.99 4.57 6.34
N ASN A 81 -6.06 3.84 6.02
CA ASN A 81 -6.92 4.17 4.89
C ASN A 81 -8.22 4.87 5.28
N CYS A 82 -8.73 4.69 6.48
CA CYS A 82 -10.01 5.24 6.91
C CYS A 82 -9.94 5.77 8.34
N GLY A 83 -9.01 6.68 8.61
CA GLY A 83 -8.90 7.34 9.91
C GLY A 83 -10.19 8.07 10.25
N LEU A 84 -10.68 7.90 11.46
CA LEU A 84 -11.95 8.49 11.95
C LEU A 84 -13.19 8.11 11.11
N GLY A 85 -13.12 7.04 10.31
CA GLY A 85 -14.23 6.60 9.48
C GLY A 85 -14.42 7.43 8.18
N ASP A 86 -13.51 8.34 7.85
CA ASP A 86 -13.59 9.16 6.64
C ASP A 86 -12.57 8.69 5.58
N PRO A 87 -13.01 8.30 4.37
CA PRO A 87 -12.13 7.84 3.30
C PRO A 87 -11.28 8.95 2.69
N THR A 88 -11.63 10.21 2.86
CA THR A 88 -10.94 11.37 2.27
C THR A 88 -9.44 11.39 2.61
N ASN A 89 -9.10 10.98 3.83
CA ASN A 89 -7.71 11.01 4.31
C ASN A 89 -6.77 10.14 3.46
N PHE A 90 -7.20 8.92 3.11
CA PHE A 90 -6.38 8.03 2.27
C PHE A 90 -6.10 8.64 0.90
N PHE A 91 -7.15 9.10 0.21
CA PHE A 91 -7.01 9.68 -1.13
C PHE A 91 -6.13 10.93 -1.11
N SER A 92 -6.43 11.89 -0.22
CA SER A 92 -5.66 13.14 -0.13
C SER A 92 -4.20 12.92 0.29
N THR A 93 -3.93 11.88 1.07
CA THR A 93 -2.58 11.60 1.56
C THR A 93 -1.74 10.81 0.56
N HIS A 94 -2.33 9.87 -0.19
CA HIS A 94 -1.56 8.90 -0.97
C HIS A 94 -1.81 8.92 -2.48
N CYS A 95 -2.90 9.55 -2.95
CA CYS A 95 -3.34 9.35 -4.32
C CYS A 95 -3.40 10.64 -5.16
N LEU A 96 -3.49 11.82 -4.54
CA LEU A 96 -3.61 13.08 -5.27
C LEU A 96 -2.24 13.72 -5.55
N ASP A 97 -2.16 14.50 -6.62
CA ASP A 97 -0.94 15.17 -7.09
C ASP A 97 -0.30 16.06 -6.03
N ALA A 98 -1.11 16.78 -5.27
CA ALA A 98 -0.63 17.69 -4.22
C ALA A 98 0.01 16.96 -3.03
N SER A 99 -0.10 15.63 -2.94
CA SER A 99 0.42 14.88 -1.81
C SER A 99 1.90 14.54 -1.94
N THR A 100 2.67 14.89 -0.93
CA THR A 100 4.08 14.46 -0.79
C THR A 100 4.24 12.97 -0.49
N LYS A 101 3.14 12.26 -0.21
CA LYS A 101 3.10 10.82 0.05
C LYS A 101 2.49 10.01 -1.11
N ASN A 102 2.16 10.65 -2.22
CA ASN A 102 1.90 9.97 -3.49
C ASN A 102 3.23 9.44 -4.06
N ARG A 103 3.71 8.34 -3.49
CA ARG A 103 5.05 7.79 -3.75
C ARG A 103 5.21 7.28 -5.18
N GLY A 104 4.15 6.69 -5.71
CA GLY A 104 4.11 6.18 -7.08
C GLY A 104 3.97 7.25 -8.16
N GLN A 105 3.89 8.53 -7.78
CA GLN A 105 3.64 9.65 -8.71
C GLN A 105 2.41 9.40 -9.61
N TYR A 106 1.41 8.73 -9.04
CA TYR A 106 0.16 8.46 -9.74
C TYR A 106 -0.56 9.77 -10.04
N HIS A 107 -1.08 9.90 -11.26
CA HIS A 107 -1.87 11.03 -11.71
C HIS A 107 -3.16 10.56 -12.39
N SER A 108 -4.27 11.20 -12.06
CA SER A 108 -5.55 10.97 -12.72
C SER A 108 -6.44 12.20 -12.58
N ASP A 109 -6.73 12.86 -13.69
CA ASP A 109 -7.69 13.98 -13.73
C ASP A 109 -9.03 13.59 -13.13
N LYS A 110 -9.50 12.37 -13.44
CA LYS A 110 -10.74 11.83 -12.89
C LYS A 110 -10.72 11.72 -11.37
N LEU A 111 -9.59 11.28 -10.79
CA LEU A 111 -9.46 11.17 -9.34
C LEU A 111 -9.44 12.55 -8.68
N GLU A 112 -8.76 13.52 -9.28
CA GLU A 112 -8.73 14.92 -8.79
C GLU A 112 -10.14 15.55 -8.81
N GLU A 113 -10.92 15.35 -9.88
CA GLU A 113 -12.31 15.80 -9.97
C GLU A 113 -13.19 15.17 -8.88
N LEU A 114 -13.07 13.86 -8.68
CA LEU A 114 -13.82 13.14 -7.63
C LEU A 114 -13.42 13.61 -6.23
N ALA A 115 -12.16 13.94 -5.99
CA ALA A 115 -11.70 14.48 -4.72
C ALA A 115 -12.31 15.85 -4.40
N VAL A 116 -12.44 16.72 -5.40
CA VAL A 116 -13.15 18.01 -5.26
C VAL A 116 -14.62 17.78 -4.90
N GLN A 117 -15.29 16.84 -5.57
CA GLN A 117 -16.67 16.48 -5.27
C GLN A 117 -16.82 15.90 -3.86
N LEU A 118 -15.90 15.00 -3.45
CA LEU A 118 -15.91 14.40 -2.11
C LEU A 118 -15.78 15.47 -1.02
N ASN A 119 -14.89 16.44 -1.21
CA ASN A 119 -14.65 17.51 -0.25
C ASN A 119 -15.81 18.51 -0.12
N SER A 120 -16.66 18.62 -1.15
CA SER A 120 -17.82 19.53 -1.16
C SER A 120 -19.15 18.82 -0.86
N THR A 121 -19.14 17.50 -0.68
CA THR A 121 -20.35 16.70 -0.42
C THR A 121 -20.45 16.35 1.07
N PHE A 122 -21.58 16.67 1.72
CA PHE A 122 -21.83 16.42 3.14
C PHE A 122 -22.77 15.23 3.40
N ASP A 123 -23.55 14.82 2.40
CA ASP A 123 -24.42 13.66 2.47
C ASP A 123 -23.59 12.36 2.51
N THR A 124 -23.73 11.57 3.57
CA THR A 124 -22.92 10.36 3.80
C THR A 124 -23.07 9.34 2.68
N ALA A 125 -24.29 9.14 2.15
CA ALA A 125 -24.51 8.15 1.10
C ALA A 125 -23.82 8.56 -0.20
N LYS A 126 -23.89 9.84 -0.54
CA LYS A 126 -23.21 10.39 -1.71
C LYS A 126 -21.69 10.37 -1.55
N ARG A 127 -21.18 10.70 -0.36
CA ARG A 127 -19.76 10.59 -0.06
C ARG A 127 -19.24 9.17 -0.26
N ASN A 128 -19.99 8.19 0.24
CA ASN A 128 -19.64 6.77 0.07
C ASN A 128 -19.61 6.38 -1.42
N GLN A 129 -20.59 6.84 -2.21
CA GLN A 129 -20.62 6.57 -3.64
C GLN A 129 -19.37 7.14 -4.35
N ILE A 130 -19.03 8.41 -4.08
CA ILE A 130 -17.83 9.04 -4.65
C ILE A 130 -16.55 8.30 -4.23
N ALA A 131 -16.45 7.90 -2.96
CA ALA A 131 -15.30 7.15 -2.48
C ALA A 131 -15.15 5.79 -3.15
N ILE A 132 -16.28 5.10 -3.45
CA ILE A 132 -16.27 3.85 -4.21
C ILE A 132 -15.78 4.10 -5.65
N GLU A 133 -16.23 5.16 -6.29
CA GLU A 133 -15.78 5.54 -7.64
C GLU A 133 -14.28 5.85 -7.67
N MET A 134 -13.76 6.54 -6.64
CA MET A 134 -12.32 6.80 -6.49
C MET A 134 -11.52 5.51 -6.31
N GLN A 135 -12.01 4.58 -5.48
CA GLN A 135 -11.37 3.26 -5.31
C GLN A 135 -11.35 2.48 -6.62
N GLN A 136 -12.47 2.47 -7.35
CA GLN A 136 -12.56 1.79 -8.64
C GLN A 136 -11.56 2.36 -9.64
N GLN A 137 -11.41 3.68 -9.70
CA GLN A 137 -10.43 4.34 -10.57
C GLN A 137 -9.00 3.88 -10.25
N LEU A 138 -8.62 3.82 -8.97
CA LEU A 138 -7.30 3.33 -8.57
C LEU A 138 -7.04 1.87 -8.98
N LEU A 139 -8.08 1.03 -8.93
CA LEU A 139 -7.98 -0.38 -9.33
C LEU A 139 -7.89 -0.52 -10.86
N ASP A 140 -8.70 0.23 -11.60
CA ASP A 140 -8.73 0.20 -13.07
C ASP A 140 -7.38 0.68 -13.66
N ASP A 141 -6.77 1.68 -13.04
CA ASP A 141 -5.46 2.20 -13.42
C ASP A 141 -4.28 1.36 -12.91
N ASN A 142 -4.54 0.34 -12.09
CA ASN A 142 -3.51 -0.45 -11.39
C ASN A 142 -2.51 0.41 -10.59
N ALA A 143 -2.99 1.53 -10.02
CA ALA A 143 -2.16 2.47 -9.28
C ALA A 143 -1.63 1.89 -7.98
N PHE A 144 -2.39 0.97 -7.37
CA PHE A 144 -2.06 0.30 -6.11
C PHE A 144 -2.40 -1.18 -6.16
N VAL A 145 -1.59 -1.99 -5.46
CA VAL A 145 -1.92 -3.38 -5.12
C VAL A 145 -2.24 -3.44 -3.63
N PHE A 146 -3.50 -3.66 -3.30
CA PHE A 146 -3.97 -3.80 -1.92
C PHE A 146 -3.80 -5.24 -1.45
N CYS A 147 -2.73 -5.51 -0.68
CA CYS A 147 -2.35 -6.87 -0.31
C CYS A 147 -3.23 -7.43 0.82
N SER A 148 -3.46 -6.68 1.89
CA SER A 148 -4.19 -7.17 3.06
C SER A 148 -4.64 -6.05 4.00
N PHE A 149 -5.63 -6.37 4.84
CA PHE A 149 -5.95 -5.62 6.05
C PHE A 149 -5.56 -6.46 7.26
N LEU A 150 -4.72 -5.91 8.12
CA LEU A 150 -4.22 -6.63 9.29
C LEU A 150 -5.32 -6.78 10.34
N LYS A 151 -5.36 -7.96 10.96
CA LYS A 151 -6.11 -8.18 12.19
C LYS A 151 -5.22 -7.81 13.36
N MET A 152 -5.64 -6.83 14.14
CA MET A 152 -4.96 -6.42 15.37
C MET A 152 -5.52 -7.20 16.56
N SER A 153 -4.64 -7.55 17.49
CA SER A 153 -5.02 -8.23 18.74
C SER A 153 -4.55 -7.39 19.93
N MET A 154 -5.41 -7.20 20.90
CA MET A 154 -5.08 -6.58 22.17
C MET A 154 -4.82 -7.68 23.20
N ILE A 155 -3.70 -7.58 23.90
CA ILE A 155 -3.30 -8.55 24.93
C ILE A 155 -3.09 -7.77 26.22
N SER A 156 -3.70 -8.23 27.31
CA SER A 156 -3.54 -7.64 28.62
C SER A 156 -3.29 -8.69 29.72
N GLN A 157 -2.83 -8.22 30.86
CA GLN A 157 -2.78 -9.03 32.09
C GLN A 157 -4.22 -9.38 32.52
N ALA A 158 -4.39 -10.50 33.24
CA ALA A 158 -5.71 -10.98 33.67
C ALA A 158 -6.42 -10.03 34.65
N ASN A 159 -5.68 -9.17 35.33
CA ASN A 159 -6.21 -8.18 36.26
C ASN A 159 -6.60 -6.85 35.58
N VAL A 160 -6.42 -6.71 34.26
CA VAL A 160 -6.86 -5.54 33.49
C VAL A 160 -8.30 -5.77 33.03
N THR A 161 -9.18 -4.84 33.36
CA THR A 161 -10.61 -4.85 32.99
C THR A 161 -10.96 -3.64 32.15
N GLY A 162 -12.10 -3.69 31.44
CA GLY A 162 -12.55 -2.58 30.57
C GLY A 162 -11.78 -2.41 29.27
N LEU A 163 -10.82 -3.28 28.95
CA LEU A 163 -10.12 -3.25 27.68
C LEU A 163 -11.02 -3.76 26.56
N THR A 164 -11.26 -2.92 25.57
CA THR A 164 -12.10 -3.25 24.41
C THR A 164 -11.35 -2.98 23.11
N ALA A 165 -11.32 -3.97 22.23
CA ALA A 165 -10.78 -3.78 20.88
C ALA A 165 -11.76 -2.96 20.03
N HIS A 166 -11.31 -1.83 19.51
CA HIS A 166 -12.06 -0.98 18.61
C HIS A 166 -11.70 -1.26 17.14
N ALA A 167 -12.53 -0.80 16.23
CA ALA A 167 -12.27 -0.93 14.80
C ALA A 167 -11.05 -0.09 14.32
N CYS A 168 -10.60 0.85 15.15
CA CYS A 168 -9.43 1.68 14.91
C CYS A 168 -8.48 1.55 16.11
N ASP A 169 -7.20 1.30 15.84
CA ASP A 169 -6.13 1.14 16.84
C ASP A 169 -5.69 2.43 17.53
N TYR A 170 -6.30 3.56 17.20
CA TYR A 170 -6.07 4.84 17.90
C TYR A 170 -6.89 5.01 19.18
N TYR A 171 -7.87 4.13 19.44
CA TYR A 171 -8.76 4.20 20.61
C TYR A 171 -8.51 3.02 21.55
N GLU A 172 -7.28 2.89 22.06
CA GLU A 172 -6.89 1.76 22.91
C GLU A 172 -7.17 2.03 24.40
N LEU A 173 -7.04 3.31 24.80
CA LEU A 173 -7.22 3.71 26.20
C LEU A 173 -8.53 4.48 26.37
N THR A 174 -9.44 3.92 27.17
CA THR A 174 -10.72 4.54 27.53
C THR A 174 -10.81 4.77 29.03
N ALA A 175 -11.81 5.55 29.46
CA ALA A 175 -12.08 5.78 30.88
C ALA A 175 -12.56 4.52 31.63
N ASP A 176 -12.95 3.47 30.92
CA ASP A 176 -13.41 2.20 31.48
C ASP A 176 -12.26 1.24 31.82
N LEU A 177 -11.02 1.56 31.38
CA LEU A 177 -9.84 0.74 31.66
C LEU A 177 -9.48 0.83 33.15
N ASP A 178 -9.39 -0.31 33.82
CA ASP A 178 -9.05 -0.40 35.25
C ASP A 178 -8.13 -1.60 35.52
N ILE A 179 -7.40 -1.53 36.64
CA ILE A 179 -6.51 -2.59 37.14
C ILE A 179 -7.00 -3.02 38.50
N ASN A 180 -7.43 -4.26 38.64
CA ASN A 180 -7.89 -4.89 39.88
C ASN A 180 -6.76 -5.67 40.56
#